data_a3433e2a5d9d04cecee2678360f0170b
#
_entry.id   a3433e2a5d9d04cecee2678360f0170b
#
_cell.length_a   1.000
_cell.length_b   1.000
_cell.length_c   1.000
_cell.angle_alpha   90.00
_cell.angle_beta   90.00
_cell.angle_gamma   90.00
#
_symmetry.space_group_name_H-M   'P 1'
#
loop_
_entity.id
_entity.type
_entity.pdbx_description
1 polymer ?
#
loop_
_entity_poly.entity_id
_entity_poly.type
_entity_poly.pdbx_seq_one_letter_code
_entity_poly.pdbx_strand_id
1 'polypeptide(L)'
;MNKIENVNYRRDVELEGLEICRVVDSNHIFPNHAHDGIYAIGLMESGGSWCLGPGREDAFVAPGQIALINPGQVHSGVPARERHITYTMIYVGLDRFVDLTGDVCEASDLLPEFKQIVVPDAPLFAMLAHLSRLVGKPGRRLQKQSVALEAFAHLVSAYGGVRAPARRTGRQRRAVRRAKEFLSANLEARLSLEEVAAAVGLSRYHFLRVFKQETGLPPHLFRIQRRIDAAQQLLKNGVPFSEVALATGFTDQSHFTNKFRQFIGATPSQYLSGNSLLKNSVPLA
;
A
#
# COMPACT_ATOMS: atom_id res chain seq x y z
N MET A 1 18.54 -13.08 -10.05
CA MET A 1 17.85 -11.80 -10.40
C MET A 1 16.37 -12.12 -10.56
N ASN A 2 15.53 -11.78 -9.56
CA ASN A 2 14.11 -12.14 -9.60
C ASN A 2 13.40 -11.28 -10.64
N LYS A 3 12.90 -11.93 -11.68
CA LYS A 3 12.19 -11.29 -12.80
C LYS A 3 10.70 -11.36 -12.51
N ILE A 4 10.08 -10.22 -12.17
CA ILE A 4 8.62 -10.13 -12.15
C ILE A 4 8.19 -9.94 -13.60
N GLU A 5 7.74 -11.00 -14.24
CA GLU A 5 7.45 -10.96 -15.67
C GLU A 5 6.03 -10.48 -16.00
N ASN A 6 5.08 -10.60 -15.06
CA ASN A 6 3.67 -10.31 -15.34
C ASN A 6 3.00 -9.53 -14.20
N VAL A 7 3.30 -8.24 -14.10
CA VAL A 7 2.61 -7.29 -13.20
C VAL A 7 1.72 -6.38 -14.02
N ASN A 8 0.44 -6.33 -13.69
CA ASN A 8 -0.55 -5.50 -14.36
C ASN A 8 -1.27 -4.61 -13.36
N TYR A 9 -1.13 -3.28 -13.51
CA TYR A 9 -1.86 -2.27 -12.75
C TYR A 9 -3.07 -1.80 -13.54
N ARG A 10 -4.21 -1.67 -12.88
CA ARG A 10 -5.46 -1.14 -13.47
C ARG A 10 -6.08 -0.12 -12.53
N ARG A 11 -6.54 0.96 -13.11
CA ARG A 11 -7.32 2.02 -12.46
C ARG A 11 -8.58 2.26 -13.25
N ASP A 12 -9.55 2.91 -12.63
CA ASP A 12 -10.85 3.15 -13.23
C ASP A 12 -11.33 4.55 -12.87
N VAL A 13 -11.71 5.34 -13.86
CA VAL A 13 -12.24 6.69 -13.65
C VAL A 13 -13.59 6.71 -12.92
N GLU A 14 -14.33 5.59 -13.00
CA GLU A 14 -15.63 5.44 -12.34
C GLU A 14 -15.51 4.93 -10.89
N LEU A 15 -14.31 4.46 -10.52
CA LEU A 15 -13.92 4.01 -9.17
C LEU A 15 -12.62 4.69 -8.75
N GLU A 16 -12.59 6.02 -8.83
CA GLU A 16 -11.44 6.81 -8.42
C GLU A 16 -11.01 6.45 -6.98
N GLY A 17 -9.70 6.44 -6.72
CA GLY A 17 -9.16 6.01 -5.42
C GLY A 17 -9.03 4.50 -5.23
N LEU A 18 -9.42 3.68 -6.22
CA LEU A 18 -9.25 2.24 -6.22
C LEU A 18 -8.25 1.81 -7.31
N GLU A 19 -7.23 1.05 -6.92
CA GLU A 19 -6.20 0.54 -7.82
C GLU A 19 -6.08 -0.98 -7.67
N ILE A 20 -6.00 -1.68 -8.78
CA ILE A 20 -5.79 -3.13 -8.83
C ILE A 20 -4.38 -3.40 -9.34
N CYS A 21 -3.64 -4.24 -8.64
CA CYS A 21 -2.36 -4.80 -9.09
C CYS A 21 -2.48 -6.32 -9.15
N ARG A 22 -2.43 -6.90 -10.33
CA ARG A 22 -2.38 -8.35 -10.49
C ARG A 22 -0.97 -8.79 -10.83
N VAL A 23 -0.46 -9.73 -10.07
CA VAL A 23 0.86 -10.34 -10.22
C VAL A 23 0.68 -11.81 -10.56
N VAL A 24 1.33 -12.27 -11.62
CA VAL A 24 1.22 -13.66 -12.10
C VAL A 24 2.59 -14.29 -12.09
N ASP A 25 2.68 -15.49 -11.52
CA ASP A 25 3.86 -16.36 -11.56
C ASP A 25 5.14 -15.65 -11.05
N SER A 26 5.05 -15.02 -9.87
CA SER A 26 6.14 -14.24 -9.28
C SER A 26 6.75 -14.93 -8.07
N ASN A 27 8.07 -14.79 -7.92
CA ASN A 27 8.81 -15.14 -6.71
C ASN A 27 9.43 -13.91 -6.02
N HIS A 28 8.92 -12.72 -6.32
CA HIS A 28 9.42 -11.48 -5.74
C HIS A 28 9.19 -11.43 -4.22
N ILE A 29 10.23 -11.01 -3.50
CA ILE A 29 10.19 -10.79 -2.06
C ILE A 29 10.02 -9.30 -1.80
N PHE A 30 8.91 -8.94 -1.17
CA PHE A 30 8.67 -7.57 -0.70
C PHE A 30 9.30 -7.39 0.68
N PRO A 31 10.17 -6.38 0.85
CA PRO A 31 10.69 -6.04 2.18
C PRO A 31 9.57 -5.51 3.07
N ASN A 32 9.84 -5.40 4.37
CA ASN A 32 8.94 -4.72 5.29
C ASN A 32 8.66 -3.30 4.83
N HIS A 33 7.40 -2.98 4.59
CA HIS A 33 6.92 -1.67 4.16
C HIS A 33 5.52 -1.39 4.71
N ALA A 34 5.03 -0.18 4.53
CA ALA A 34 3.69 0.22 4.91
C ALA A 34 3.13 1.21 3.88
N HIS A 35 1.82 1.23 3.73
CA HIS A 35 1.11 2.20 2.90
C HIS A 35 0.33 3.15 3.82
N ASP A 36 0.73 4.43 3.91
CA ASP A 36 -0.05 5.42 4.66
C ASP A 36 -1.30 5.82 3.85
N GLY A 37 -2.44 5.88 4.52
CA GLY A 37 -3.68 6.33 3.90
C GLY A 37 -4.32 5.36 2.90
N ILE A 38 -3.91 4.09 2.88
CA ILE A 38 -4.40 3.08 1.94
C ILE A 38 -4.69 1.78 2.68
N TYR A 39 -5.87 1.20 2.48
CA TYR A 39 -6.15 -0.20 2.76
C TYR A 39 -5.62 -1.05 1.61
N ALA A 40 -4.88 -2.12 1.93
CA ALA A 40 -4.44 -3.08 0.93
C ALA A 40 -5.07 -4.46 1.20
N ILE A 41 -5.75 -4.99 0.18
CA ILE A 41 -6.48 -6.26 0.25
C ILE A 41 -5.87 -7.19 -0.77
N GLY A 42 -5.30 -8.30 -0.32
CA GLY A 42 -4.61 -9.28 -1.17
C GLY A 42 -5.46 -10.54 -1.37
N LEU A 43 -5.70 -10.92 -2.62
CA LEU A 43 -6.37 -12.17 -2.99
C LEU A 43 -5.32 -13.17 -3.46
N MET A 44 -5.05 -14.21 -2.70
CA MET A 44 -4.11 -15.25 -3.11
C MET A 44 -4.79 -16.23 -4.06
N GLU A 45 -4.37 -16.26 -5.32
CA GLU A 45 -4.96 -17.13 -6.37
C GLU A 45 -4.22 -18.48 -6.45
N SER A 46 -2.89 -18.48 -6.35
CA SER A 46 -2.09 -19.71 -6.33
C SER A 46 -0.76 -19.54 -5.59
N GLY A 47 -0.18 -20.63 -5.13
CA GLY A 47 0.99 -20.62 -4.28
C GLY A 47 0.64 -20.25 -2.84
N GLY A 48 1.51 -19.53 -2.16
CA GLY A 48 1.27 -19.02 -0.82
C GLY A 48 2.38 -18.08 -0.39
N SER A 49 2.07 -17.15 0.51
CA SER A 49 3.02 -16.13 0.95
C SER A 49 2.96 -15.93 2.46
N TRP A 50 4.11 -15.68 3.06
CA TRP A 50 4.22 -15.19 4.42
C TRP A 50 4.12 -13.66 4.43
N CYS A 51 3.37 -13.11 5.39
CA CYS A 51 3.29 -11.68 5.62
C CYS A 51 3.28 -11.39 7.13
N LEU A 52 3.71 -10.18 7.52
CA LEU A 52 3.66 -9.76 8.92
C LEU A 52 2.23 -9.46 9.34
N GLY A 53 1.81 -10.06 10.47
CA GLY A 53 0.53 -9.77 11.11
C GLY A 53 0.50 -8.44 11.86
N PRO A 54 -0.68 -8.03 12.39
CA PRO A 54 -0.83 -6.80 13.18
C PRO A 54 0.08 -6.75 14.40
N GLY A 55 0.35 -7.89 15.04
CA GLY A 55 1.28 -8.05 16.17
C GLY A 55 2.74 -8.23 15.76
N ARG A 56 3.07 -8.13 14.47
CA ARG A 56 4.36 -8.45 13.85
C ARG A 56 4.69 -9.95 13.89
N GLU A 57 3.68 -10.77 13.95
CA GLU A 57 3.77 -12.20 13.73
C GLU A 57 3.66 -12.50 12.24
N ASP A 58 4.37 -13.52 11.79
CA ASP A 58 4.23 -14.00 10.42
C ASP A 58 2.90 -14.72 10.27
N ALA A 59 2.14 -14.34 9.23
CA ALA A 59 0.91 -15.01 8.86
C ALA A 59 1.05 -15.60 7.44
N PHE A 60 0.59 -16.81 7.27
CA PHE A 60 0.60 -17.49 5.97
C PHE A 60 -0.72 -17.27 5.24
N VAL A 61 -0.65 -16.79 4.01
CA VAL A 61 -1.80 -16.60 3.11
C VAL A 61 -1.80 -17.72 2.08
N ALA A 62 -2.74 -18.65 2.21
CA ALA A 62 -2.92 -19.77 1.27
C ALA A 62 -3.83 -19.38 0.09
N PRO A 63 -3.82 -20.15 -1.01
CA PRO A 63 -4.76 -19.96 -2.12
C PRO A 63 -6.22 -19.93 -1.65
N GLY A 64 -7.00 -19.01 -2.18
CA GLY A 64 -8.39 -18.77 -1.78
C GLY A 64 -8.56 -17.91 -0.53
N GLN A 65 -7.48 -17.53 0.15
CA GLN A 65 -7.52 -16.64 1.30
C GLN A 65 -7.26 -15.18 0.92
N ILE A 66 -7.71 -14.28 1.79
CA ILE A 66 -7.61 -12.84 1.64
C ILE A 66 -6.66 -12.31 2.71
N ALA A 67 -5.68 -11.50 2.32
CA ALA A 67 -4.87 -10.71 3.23
C ALA A 67 -5.50 -9.32 3.42
N LEU A 68 -5.65 -8.87 4.67
CA LEU A 68 -6.21 -7.57 5.04
C LEU A 68 -5.15 -6.73 5.73
N ILE A 69 -4.78 -5.61 5.14
CA ILE A 69 -3.70 -4.74 5.62
C ILE A 69 -4.27 -3.34 5.86
N ASN A 70 -4.17 -2.89 7.10
CA ASN A 70 -4.66 -1.57 7.50
C ASN A 70 -3.71 -0.46 7.05
N PRO A 71 -4.20 0.77 6.90
CA PRO A 71 -3.36 1.95 6.63
C PRO A 71 -2.23 2.10 7.66
N GLY A 72 -1.01 2.24 7.16
CA GLY A 72 0.19 2.36 7.98
C GLY A 72 0.66 1.07 8.68
N GLN A 73 -0.01 -0.05 8.45
CA GLN A 73 0.43 -1.35 8.97
C GLN A 73 1.64 -1.87 8.21
N VAL A 74 2.72 -2.15 8.95
CA VAL A 74 3.91 -2.76 8.35
C VAL A 74 3.64 -4.21 7.99
N HIS A 75 3.94 -4.56 6.77
CA HIS A 75 3.79 -5.89 6.21
C HIS A 75 4.94 -6.23 5.25
N SER A 76 5.02 -7.48 4.87
CA SER A 76 5.97 -8.00 3.89
C SER A 76 5.26 -8.98 2.95
N GLY A 77 5.96 -9.49 1.95
CA GLY A 77 5.47 -10.56 1.10
C GLY A 77 6.62 -11.50 0.76
N VAL A 78 6.63 -12.69 1.34
CA VAL A 78 7.67 -13.69 1.12
C VAL A 78 7.02 -14.97 0.58
N PRO A 79 7.20 -15.31 -0.70
CA PRO A 79 6.69 -16.56 -1.27
C PRO A 79 7.17 -17.77 -0.49
N ALA A 80 6.28 -18.74 -0.25
CA ALA A 80 6.64 -19.94 0.48
C ALA A 80 7.53 -20.87 -0.38
N ARG A 81 8.65 -21.30 0.17
CA ARG A 81 9.56 -22.32 -0.41
C ARG A 81 9.94 -22.04 -1.87
N GLU A 82 10.36 -20.81 -2.18
CA GLU A 82 10.76 -20.41 -3.54
C GLU A 82 9.71 -20.70 -4.64
N ARG A 83 8.47 -20.90 -4.27
CA ARG A 83 7.37 -21.13 -5.22
C ARG A 83 6.93 -19.82 -5.84
N HIS A 84 6.54 -19.90 -7.08
CA HIS A 84 5.88 -18.80 -7.75
C HIS A 84 4.44 -18.65 -7.24
N ILE A 85 4.03 -17.42 -7.02
CA ILE A 85 2.71 -17.06 -6.52
C ILE A 85 1.95 -16.21 -7.54
N THR A 86 0.63 -16.37 -7.57
CA THR A 86 -0.27 -15.49 -8.33
C THR A 86 -1.24 -14.87 -7.35
N TYR A 87 -1.36 -13.55 -7.37
CA TYR A 87 -2.25 -12.82 -6.48
C TYR A 87 -2.73 -11.51 -7.11
N THR A 88 -3.82 -11.00 -6.56
CA THR A 88 -4.34 -9.67 -6.89
C THR A 88 -4.37 -8.81 -5.64
N MET A 89 -3.73 -7.63 -5.69
CA MET A 89 -3.84 -6.59 -4.66
C MET A 89 -4.87 -5.56 -5.08
N ILE A 90 -5.74 -5.19 -4.14
CA ILE A 90 -6.70 -4.09 -4.25
C ILE A 90 -6.27 -3.02 -3.28
N TYR A 91 -5.88 -1.87 -3.78
CA TYR A 91 -5.51 -0.70 -2.98
C TYR A 91 -6.66 0.29 -2.98
N VAL A 92 -7.07 0.73 -1.79
CA VAL A 92 -8.20 1.66 -1.63
C VAL A 92 -7.78 2.80 -0.71
N GLY A 93 -7.81 4.03 -1.23
CA GLY A 93 -7.55 5.23 -0.45
C GLY A 93 -8.61 5.45 0.64
N LEU A 94 -8.24 6.14 1.73
CA LEU A 94 -9.12 6.33 2.89
C LEU A 94 -10.46 6.97 2.51
N ASP A 95 -10.45 8.07 1.75
CA ASP A 95 -11.67 8.77 1.35
C ASP A 95 -12.60 7.84 0.56
N ARG A 96 -12.03 7.07 -0.37
CA ARG A 96 -12.80 6.11 -1.16
C ARG A 96 -13.31 4.94 -0.32
N PHE A 97 -12.53 4.50 0.66
CA PHE A 97 -12.97 3.45 1.57
C PHE A 97 -14.18 3.92 2.40
N VAL A 98 -14.13 5.15 2.91
CA VAL A 98 -15.27 5.77 3.62
C VAL A 98 -16.49 5.88 2.72
N ASP A 99 -16.34 6.35 1.48
CA ASP A 99 -17.45 6.42 0.51
C ASP A 99 -18.13 5.06 0.26
N LEU A 100 -17.32 4.00 0.21
CA LEU A 100 -17.83 2.63 -0.03
C LEU A 100 -18.42 1.96 1.22
N THR A 101 -18.15 2.47 2.41
CA THR A 101 -18.53 1.82 3.67
C THR A 101 -19.33 2.72 4.62
N GLY A 102 -19.55 3.99 4.26
CA GLY A 102 -20.18 5.00 5.13
C GLY A 102 -21.56 4.60 5.65
N ASP A 103 -22.35 3.94 4.81
CA ASP A 103 -23.68 3.46 5.19
C ASP A 103 -23.65 2.27 6.18
N VAL A 104 -22.49 1.59 6.28
CA VAL A 104 -22.31 0.42 7.18
C VAL A 104 -21.61 0.83 8.48
N CYS A 105 -20.79 1.89 8.44
CA CYS A 105 -20.08 2.42 9.58
C CYS A 105 -20.92 3.48 10.30
N GLU A 106 -22.17 3.17 10.69
CA GLU A 106 -23.01 4.10 11.44
C GLU A 106 -22.28 4.68 12.66
N ALA A 107 -22.13 6.02 12.67
CA ALA A 107 -21.84 6.85 13.85
C ALA A 107 -20.41 6.82 14.45
N SER A 108 -19.36 6.45 13.73
CA SER A 108 -18.02 6.76 14.24
C SER A 108 -17.14 7.43 13.19
N ASP A 109 -16.56 8.59 13.53
CA ASP A 109 -15.45 9.22 12.77
C ASP A 109 -14.19 8.34 12.72
N LEU A 110 -14.29 7.07 13.12
CA LEU A 110 -13.20 6.12 13.24
C LEU A 110 -13.20 5.15 12.06
N LEU A 111 -12.06 5.12 11.37
CA LEU A 111 -11.82 4.15 10.31
C LEU A 111 -11.83 2.72 10.84
N PRO A 112 -12.45 1.76 10.13
CA PRO A 112 -12.42 0.34 10.50
C PRO A 112 -10.98 -0.17 10.64
N GLU A 113 -10.70 -0.99 11.63
CA GLU A 113 -9.43 -1.70 11.79
C GLU A 113 -9.66 -3.20 11.66
N PHE A 114 -8.96 -3.82 10.72
CA PHE A 114 -8.95 -5.26 10.56
C PHE A 114 -7.95 -5.87 11.56
N LYS A 115 -8.45 -6.64 12.52
CA LYS A 115 -7.60 -7.33 13.51
C LYS A 115 -6.96 -8.59 12.94
N GLN A 116 -7.67 -9.25 12.04
CA GLN A 116 -7.18 -10.44 11.34
C GLN A 116 -6.47 -10.02 10.06
N ILE A 117 -5.23 -10.47 9.87
CA ILE A 117 -4.49 -10.19 8.64
C ILE A 117 -4.83 -11.18 7.53
N VAL A 118 -5.30 -12.38 7.86
CA VAL A 118 -5.69 -13.41 6.88
C VAL A 118 -7.07 -13.95 7.20
N VAL A 119 -7.95 -13.94 6.21
CA VAL A 119 -9.32 -14.43 6.36
C VAL A 119 -9.69 -15.44 5.25
N PRO A 120 -10.29 -16.58 5.61
CA PRO A 120 -10.74 -17.60 4.65
C PRO A 120 -12.21 -17.39 4.29
N ASP A 121 -12.54 -16.32 3.54
CA ASP A 121 -13.91 -15.96 3.16
C ASP A 121 -14.08 -16.13 1.65
N ALA A 122 -14.60 -17.28 1.23
CA ALA A 122 -14.79 -17.59 -0.18
C ALA A 122 -15.82 -16.68 -0.88
N PRO A 123 -16.98 -16.31 -0.29
CA PRO A 123 -17.89 -15.31 -0.85
C PRO A 123 -17.22 -13.95 -1.08
N LEU A 124 -16.54 -13.41 -0.08
CA LEU A 124 -15.84 -12.14 -0.19
C LEU A 124 -14.73 -12.22 -1.25
N PHE A 125 -13.95 -13.32 -1.26
CA PHE A 125 -12.93 -13.55 -2.29
C PHE A 125 -13.52 -13.49 -3.69
N ALA A 126 -14.67 -14.15 -3.92
CA ALA A 126 -15.36 -14.16 -5.21
C ALA A 126 -15.83 -12.75 -5.63
N MET A 127 -16.42 -11.98 -4.71
CA MET A 127 -16.84 -10.59 -4.95
C MET A 127 -15.68 -9.67 -5.30
N LEU A 128 -14.60 -9.71 -4.51
CA LEU A 128 -13.39 -8.90 -4.75
C LEU A 128 -12.68 -9.31 -6.04
N ALA A 129 -12.61 -10.62 -6.34
CA ALA A 129 -12.09 -11.12 -7.61
C ALA A 129 -12.96 -10.69 -8.80
N HIS A 130 -14.30 -10.64 -8.64
CA HIS A 130 -15.19 -10.10 -9.66
C HIS A 130 -14.98 -8.61 -9.87
N LEU A 131 -14.91 -7.81 -8.80
CA LEU A 131 -14.59 -6.39 -8.85
C LEU A 131 -13.27 -6.15 -9.59
N SER A 132 -12.21 -6.91 -9.24
CA SER A 132 -10.90 -6.78 -9.88
C SER A 132 -10.93 -7.00 -11.39
N ARG A 133 -11.83 -7.86 -11.89
CA ARG A 133 -12.00 -8.09 -13.34
C ARG A 133 -12.79 -6.99 -14.04
N LEU A 134 -13.61 -6.22 -13.32
CA LEU A 134 -14.39 -5.11 -13.87
C LEU A 134 -13.57 -3.81 -13.96
N VAL A 135 -12.68 -3.58 -13.01
CA VAL A 135 -11.82 -2.37 -12.97
C VAL A 135 -10.98 -2.26 -14.24
N GLY A 136 -10.97 -1.07 -14.82
CA GLY A 136 -10.28 -0.76 -16.08
C GLY A 136 -11.01 -1.17 -17.35
N LYS A 137 -12.21 -1.76 -17.27
CA LYS A 137 -13.05 -2.01 -18.44
C LYS A 137 -13.98 -0.82 -18.68
N PRO A 138 -14.17 -0.38 -19.93
CA PRO A 138 -15.05 0.74 -20.21
C PRO A 138 -16.52 0.42 -19.91
N GLY A 139 -17.28 1.42 -19.49
CA GLY A 139 -18.69 1.31 -19.18
C GLY A 139 -19.00 0.50 -17.93
N ARG A 140 -20.28 0.14 -17.75
CA ARG A 140 -20.76 -0.64 -16.59
C ARG A 140 -20.60 0.05 -15.23
N ARG A 141 -20.66 1.39 -15.22
CA ARG A 141 -20.48 2.19 -14.00
C ARG A 141 -21.33 1.68 -12.83
N LEU A 142 -22.63 1.50 -13.05
CA LEU A 142 -23.54 1.00 -12.01
C LEU A 142 -23.12 -0.38 -11.49
N GLN A 143 -22.74 -1.29 -12.38
CA GLN A 143 -22.29 -2.63 -11.97
C GLN A 143 -21.01 -2.56 -11.13
N LYS A 144 -20.01 -1.76 -11.53
CA LYS A 144 -18.78 -1.59 -10.80
C LYS A 144 -19.02 -1.03 -9.40
N GLN A 145 -19.84 0.02 -9.31
CA GLN A 145 -20.18 0.66 -8.04
C GLN A 145 -20.97 -0.29 -7.12
N SER A 146 -21.94 -1.03 -7.67
CA SER A 146 -22.73 -1.99 -6.89
C SER A 146 -21.87 -3.14 -6.33
N VAL A 147 -21.01 -3.73 -7.18
CA VAL A 147 -20.11 -4.81 -6.75
C VAL A 147 -19.09 -4.30 -5.73
N ALA A 148 -18.56 -3.09 -5.92
CA ALA A 148 -17.64 -2.49 -4.95
C ALA A 148 -18.33 -2.27 -3.59
N LEU A 149 -19.51 -1.62 -3.60
CA LEU A 149 -20.28 -1.36 -2.39
C LEU A 149 -20.61 -2.67 -1.63
N GLU A 150 -21.09 -3.69 -2.32
CA GLU A 150 -21.44 -4.98 -1.74
C GLU A 150 -20.21 -5.67 -1.12
N ALA A 151 -19.08 -5.72 -1.84
CA ALA A 151 -17.85 -6.34 -1.35
C ALA A 151 -17.27 -5.62 -0.13
N PHE A 152 -17.23 -4.28 -0.14
CA PHE A 152 -16.71 -3.50 0.98
C PHE A 152 -17.67 -3.48 2.17
N ALA A 153 -18.98 -3.47 1.96
CA ALA A 153 -19.95 -3.61 3.03
C ALA A 153 -19.82 -4.98 3.74
N HIS A 154 -19.67 -6.07 2.98
CA HIS A 154 -19.41 -7.40 3.55
C HIS A 154 -18.08 -7.40 4.34
N LEU A 155 -17.02 -6.89 3.75
CA LEU A 155 -15.69 -6.81 4.38
C LEU A 155 -15.76 -6.12 5.74
N VAL A 156 -16.38 -4.95 5.82
CA VAL A 156 -16.47 -4.17 7.08
C VAL A 156 -17.40 -4.85 8.08
N SER A 157 -18.56 -5.36 7.64
CA SER A 157 -19.50 -6.03 8.54
C SER A 157 -18.92 -7.29 9.17
N ALA A 158 -18.12 -8.06 8.41
CA ALA A 158 -17.57 -9.32 8.88
C ALA A 158 -16.25 -9.14 9.69
N TYR A 159 -15.41 -8.17 9.30
CA TYR A 159 -14.03 -8.08 9.78
C TYR A 159 -13.66 -6.70 10.33
N GLY A 160 -14.47 -5.67 10.12
CA GLY A 160 -14.23 -4.32 10.63
C GLY A 160 -14.44 -4.24 12.14
N GLY A 161 -13.44 -3.76 12.85
CA GLY A 161 -13.53 -3.44 14.28
C GLY A 161 -13.24 -1.96 14.51
N VAL A 162 -13.64 -1.43 15.67
CA VAL A 162 -13.29 -0.07 16.07
C VAL A 162 -11.87 -0.04 16.60
N ARG A 163 -11.04 0.85 16.08
CA ARG A 163 -9.68 1.05 16.59
C ARG A 163 -9.73 1.65 17.99
N ALA A 164 -9.46 0.83 19.01
CA ALA A 164 -9.24 1.36 20.35
C ALA A 164 -7.99 2.25 20.38
N PRO A 165 -8.03 3.48 20.92
CA PRO A 165 -6.85 4.32 21.01
C PRO A 165 -5.80 3.63 21.90
N ALA A 166 -4.66 3.24 21.33
CA ALA A 166 -3.59 2.61 22.09
C ALA A 166 -3.09 3.56 23.18
N ARG A 167 -3.16 3.15 24.45
CA ARG A 167 -2.65 3.89 25.63
C ARG A 167 -1.12 3.91 25.60
N ARG A 168 -0.51 4.99 25.06
CA ARG A 168 0.94 5.24 25.16
C ARG A 168 1.21 6.71 25.46
N THR A 169 2.33 7.03 26.12
CA THR A 169 2.65 8.39 26.60
C THR A 169 2.67 9.39 25.45
N GLY A 170 1.88 10.47 25.56
CA GLY A 170 1.67 11.44 24.49
C GLY A 170 2.93 12.17 24.00
N ARG A 171 4.05 12.13 24.77
CA ARG A 171 5.33 12.74 24.40
C ARG A 171 6.08 11.95 23.32
N GLN A 172 6.16 10.63 23.45
CA GLN A 172 6.86 9.78 22.47
C GLN A 172 6.12 9.76 21.12
N ARG A 173 4.79 9.67 21.15
CA ARG A 173 3.97 9.76 19.93
C ARG A 173 4.14 11.09 19.22
N ARG A 174 4.19 12.20 19.97
CA ARG A 174 4.42 13.52 19.37
C ARG A 174 5.80 13.60 18.72
N ALA A 175 6.83 13.06 19.35
CA ALA A 175 8.18 13.02 18.78
C ALA A 175 8.22 12.20 17.48
N VAL A 176 7.62 11.02 17.46
CA VAL A 176 7.57 10.17 16.24
C VAL A 176 6.74 10.84 15.14
N ARG A 177 5.59 11.45 15.47
CA ARG A 177 4.79 12.19 14.49
C ARG A 177 5.60 13.32 13.85
N ARG A 178 6.26 14.16 14.66
CA ARG A 178 7.14 15.24 14.16
C ARG A 178 8.29 14.69 13.32
N ALA A 179 8.87 13.54 13.69
CA ALA A 179 9.90 12.90 12.89
C ALA A 179 9.38 12.42 11.53
N LYS A 180 8.17 11.83 11.49
CA LYS A 180 7.51 11.45 10.22
C LYS A 180 7.28 12.67 9.33
N GLU A 181 6.75 13.74 9.89
CA GLU A 181 6.54 15.03 9.19
C GLU A 181 7.86 15.58 8.65
N PHE A 182 8.90 15.63 9.49
CA PHE A 182 10.23 16.12 9.10
C PHE A 182 10.86 15.28 7.99
N LEU A 183 10.81 13.93 8.08
CA LEU A 183 11.33 13.03 7.06
C LEU A 183 10.55 13.15 5.74
N SER A 184 9.24 13.35 5.80
CA SER A 184 8.37 13.49 4.62
C SER A 184 8.55 14.85 3.93
N ALA A 185 8.81 15.92 4.69
CA ALA A 185 9.03 17.26 4.15
C ALA A 185 10.44 17.44 3.52
N ASN A 186 11.38 16.54 3.84
CA ASN A 186 12.79 16.68 3.42
C ASN A 186 13.25 15.46 2.62
N LEU A 187 12.50 15.07 1.59
CA LEU A 187 12.80 13.86 0.80
C LEU A 187 14.12 13.95 0.05
N GLU A 188 14.47 15.10 -0.49
CA GLU A 188 15.70 15.32 -1.27
C GLU A 188 16.94 15.48 -0.39
N ALA A 189 16.81 16.04 0.82
CA ALA A 189 17.91 16.37 1.70
C ALA A 189 18.75 15.13 2.08
N ARG A 190 20.03 15.31 2.33
CA ARG A 190 20.92 14.28 2.91
C ARG A 190 20.83 14.36 4.43
N LEU A 191 19.85 13.69 5.03
CA LEU A 191 19.65 13.70 6.47
C LEU A 191 20.41 12.57 7.16
N SER A 192 21.08 12.90 8.25
CA SER A 192 21.67 11.95 9.20
C SER A 192 20.63 11.55 10.27
N LEU A 193 20.86 10.42 10.93
CA LEU A 193 20.04 9.99 12.08
C LEU A 193 20.09 11.03 13.22
N GLU A 194 21.24 11.68 13.38
CA GLU A 194 21.47 12.70 14.39
C GLU A 194 20.61 13.95 14.18
N GLU A 195 20.57 14.45 12.95
CA GLU A 195 19.72 15.60 12.59
C GLU A 195 18.24 15.32 12.84
N VAL A 196 17.76 14.15 12.44
CA VAL A 196 16.35 13.78 12.67
C VAL A 196 16.07 13.61 14.16
N ALA A 197 16.96 12.99 14.93
CA ALA A 197 16.80 12.82 16.37
C ALA A 197 16.81 14.17 17.11
N ALA A 198 17.73 15.07 16.73
CA ALA A 198 17.82 16.42 17.28
C ALA A 198 16.55 17.24 16.99
N ALA A 199 16.00 17.16 15.78
CA ALA A 199 14.77 17.86 15.40
C ALA A 199 13.55 17.49 16.27
N VAL A 200 13.58 16.32 16.92
CA VAL A 200 12.51 15.86 17.82
C VAL A 200 12.89 15.81 19.28
N GLY A 201 14.10 16.29 19.63
CA GLY A 201 14.60 16.38 21.00
C GLY A 201 14.91 15.04 21.66
N LEU A 202 15.40 14.07 20.90
CA LEU A 202 15.80 12.74 21.36
C LEU A 202 17.26 12.44 21.03
N SER A 203 17.91 11.57 21.82
CA SER A 203 19.19 10.99 21.42
C SER A 203 19.00 10.02 20.24
N ARG A 204 20.06 9.81 19.44
CA ARG A 204 20.04 8.90 18.27
C ARG A 204 19.48 7.51 18.60
N TYR A 205 20.00 6.90 19.67
CA TYR A 205 19.58 5.56 20.08
C TYR A 205 18.12 5.50 20.54
N HIS A 206 17.71 6.48 21.36
CA HIS A 206 16.34 6.57 21.86
C HIS A 206 15.36 6.82 20.72
N PHE A 207 15.70 7.73 19.80
CA PHE A 207 14.91 8.03 18.61
C PHE A 207 14.73 6.76 17.75
N LEU A 208 15.83 6.08 17.37
CA LEU A 208 15.80 4.88 16.54
C LEU A 208 14.87 3.81 17.13
N ARG A 209 15.01 3.55 18.45
CA ARG A 209 14.21 2.56 19.16
C ARG A 209 12.73 2.92 19.16
N VAL A 210 12.40 4.15 19.57
CA VAL A 210 11.00 4.60 19.68
C VAL A 210 10.35 4.70 18.30
N PHE A 211 11.09 5.22 17.30
CA PHE A 211 10.57 5.33 15.95
C PHE A 211 10.25 3.95 15.36
N LYS A 212 11.19 2.98 15.44
CA LYS A 212 10.97 1.60 14.98
C LYS A 212 9.82 0.93 15.75
N GLN A 213 9.70 1.18 17.06
CA GLN A 213 8.64 0.61 17.88
C GLN A 213 7.25 1.16 17.51
N GLU A 214 7.15 2.45 17.16
CA GLU A 214 5.89 3.10 16.80
C GLU A 214 5.49 2.86 15.33
N THR A 215 6.47 2.88 14.40
CA THR A 215 6.20 2.81 12.96
C THR A 215 6.38 1.40 12.38
N GLY A 216 7.07 0.51 13.10
CA GLY A 216 7.46 -0.79 12.59
C GLY A 216 8.69 -0.76 11.68
N LEU A 217 9.10 0.41 11.21
CA LEU A 217 10.21 0.61 10.28
C LEU A 217 11.32 1.46 10.91
N PRO A 218 12.60 1.19 10.60
CA PRO A 218 13.65 2.14 10.92
C PRO A 218 13.49 3.42 10.06
N PRO A 219 13.98 4.59 10.54
CA PRO A 219 13.79 5.89 9.88
C PRO A 219 14.20 5.93 8.41
N HIS A 220 15.31 5.27 8.06
CA HIS A 220 15.79 5.24 6.67
C HIS A 220 14.85 4.46 5.73
N LEU A 221 14.27 3.34 6.16
CA LEU A 221 13.30 2.59 5.36
C LEU A 221 11.99 3.36 5.25
N PHE A 222 11.52 3.98 6.33
CA PHE A 222 10.37 4.87 6.29
C PHE A 222 10.55 5.98 5.26
N ARG A 223 11.75 6.61 5.21
CA ARG A 223 12.05 7.67 4.24
C ARG A 223 12.09 7.15 2.81
N ILE A 224 12.68 5.96 2.56
CA ILE A 224 12.64 5.35 1.23
C ILE A 224 11.19 5.12 0.80
N GLN A 225 10.35 4.62 1.70
CA GLN A 225 8.92 4.45 1.43
C GLN A 225 8.27 5.77 1.01
N ARG A 226 8.48 6.86 1.76
CA ARG A 226 7.94 8.19 1.41
C ARG A 226 8.42 8.71 0.05
N ARG A 227 9.69 8.45 -0.31
CA ARG A 227 10.22 8.75 -1.64
C ARG A 227 9.51 7.97 -2.75
N ILE A 228 9.25 6.70 -2.52
CA ILE A 228 8.51 5.84 -3.47
C ILE A 228 7.07 6.32 -3.63
N ASP A 229 6.39 6.67 -2.52
CA ASP A 229 5.02 7.19 -2.59
C ASP A 229 4.95 8.52 -3.35
N ALA A 230 5.88 9.45 -3.10
CA ALA A 230 5.99 10.71 -3.85
C ALA A 230 6.28 10.44 -5.34
N ALA A 231 7.19 9.49 -5.63
CA ALA A 231 7.49 9.09 -6.99
C ALA A 231 6.27 8.53 -7.73
N GLN A 232 5.43 7.74 -7.08
CA GLN A 232 4.19 7.23 -7.67
C GLN A 232 3.24 8.38 -8.08
N GLN A 233 3.14 9.44 -7.28
CA GLN A 233 2.32 10.61 -7.61
C GLN A 233 2.90 11.37 -8.81
N LEU A 234 4.21 11.64 -8.82
CA LEU A 234 4.86 12.31 -9.95
C LEU A 234 4.73 11.51 -11.25
N LEU A 235 4.90 10.19 -11.18
CA LEU A 235 4.71 9.30 -12.32
C LEU A 235 3.29 9.35 -12.87
N LYS A 236 2.27 9.36 -11.99
CA LYS A 236 0.86 9.50 -12.39
C LYS A 236 0.61 10.81 -13.11
N ASN A 237 1.32 11.87 -12.72
CA ASN A 237 1.26 13.20 -13.35
C ASN A 237 2.11 13.32 -14.64
N GLY A 238 2.74 12.22 -15.08
CA GLY A 238 3.50 12.18 -16.33
C GLY A 238 4.91 12.77 -16.26
N VAL A 239 5.45 13.00 -15.07
CA VAL A 239 6.82 13.50 -14.89
C VAL A 239 7.85 12.46 -15.39
N PRO A 240 8.88 12.88 -16.17
CA PRO A 240 9.91 11.97 -16.67
C PRO A 240 10.67 11.24 -15.56
N PHE A 241 11.08 9.99 -15.79
CA PHE A 241 11.73 9.14 -14.76
C PHE A 241 12.99 9.75 -14.15
N SER A 242 13.81 10.45 -14.97
CA SER A 242 15.01 11.14 -14.49
C SER A 242 14.68 12.27 -13.52
N GLU A 243 13.66 13.04 -13.83
CA GLU A 243 13.17 14.14 -12.98
C GLU A 243 12.52 13.60 -11.71
N VAL A 244 11.73 12.53 -11.80
CA VAL A 244 11.16 11.85 -10.63
C VAL A 244 12.27 11.38 -9.68
N ALA A 245 13.34 10.78 -10.21
CA ALA A 245 14.46 10.32 -9.38
C ALA A 245 15.07 11.48 -8.57
N LEU A 246 15.34 12.60 -9.21
CA LEU A 246 15.90 13.79 -8.57
C LEU A 246 14.92 14.42 -7.57
N ALA A 247 13.71 14.69 -7.99
CA ALA A 247 12.67 15.33 -7.18
C ALA A 247 12.26 14.52 -5.94
N THR A 248 12.56 13.22 -5.93
CA THR A 248 12.30 12.35 -4.78
C THR A 248 13.57 11.98 -4.00
N GLY A 249 14.72 12.58 -4.35
CA GLY A 249 15.99 12.47 -3.60
C GLY A 249 16.74 11.15 -3.80
N PHE A 250 16.52 10.45 -4.91
CA PHE A 250 17.39 9.35 -5.33
C PHE A 250 18.62 9.92 -6.04
N THR A 251 19.75 9.21 -5.96
CA THR A 251 21.02 9.64 -6.55
C THR A 251 20.97 9.69 -8.08
N ASP A 252 20.24 8.77 -8.68
CA ASP A 252 20.10 8.62 -10.13
C ASP A 252 18.86 7.77 -10.48
N GLN A 253 18.53 7.70 -11.76
CA GLN A 253 17.40 6.94 -12.28
C GLN A 253 17.54 5.42 -12.04
N SER A 254 18.76 4.88 -12.05
CA SER A 254 19.00 3.45 -11.82
C SER A 254 18.73 3.07 -10.37
N HIS A 255 19.22 3.87 -9.42
CA HIS A 255 18.94 3.72 -7.99
C HIS A 255 17.44 3.84 -7.71
N PHE A 256 16.79 4.84 -8.29
CA PHE A 256 15.34 5.00 -8.24
C PHE A 256 14.60 3.76 -8.75
N THR A 257 14.91 3.31 -9.97
CA THR A 257 14.24 2.15 -10.59
C THR A 257 14.40 0.89 -9.76
N ASN A 258 15.59 0.64 -9.21
CA ASN A 258 15.85 -0.51 -8.35
C ASN A 258 15.05 -0.46 -7.06
N LYS A 259 15.01 0.70 -6.38
CA LYS A 259 14.23 0.88 -5.15
C LYS A 259 12.73 0.84 -5.42
N PHE A 260 12.27 1.48 -6.49
CA PHE A 260 10.88 1.44 -6.89
C PHE A 260 10.42 -0.01 -7.12
N ARG A 261 11.20 -0.78 -7.91
CA ARG A 261 10.91 -2.20 -8.13
C ARG A 261 10.94 -3.01 -6.83
N GLN A 262 11.88 -2.74 -5.92
CA GLN A 262 11.98 -3.44 -4.65
C GLN A 262 10.71 -3.26 -3.79
N PHE A 263 10.11 -2.07 -3.76
CA PHE A 263 8.97 -1.74 -2.92
C PHE A 263 7.62 -1.95 -3.63
N ILE A 264 7.56 -1.75 -4.94
CA ILE A 264 6.31 -1.82 -5.73
C ILE A 264 6.14 -3.17 -6.44
N GLY A 265 7.24 -3.92 -6.61
CA GLY A 265 7.22 -5.17 -7.34
C GLY A 265 7.27 -5.02 -8.88
N ALA A 266 7.19 -3.79 -9.39
CA ALA A 266 7.24 -3.45 -10.80
C ALA A 266 8.21 -2.31 -11.06
N THR A 267 8.76 -2.22 -12.27
CA THR A 267 9.52 -1.04 -12.69
C THR A 267 8.59 0.17 -12.85
N PRO A 268 9.10 1.43 -12.80
CA PRO A 268 8.28 2.62 -13.07
C PRO A 268 7.55 2.56 -14.42
N SER A 269 8.20 2.00 -15.45
CA SER A 269 7.60 1.82 -16.77
C SER A 269 6.44 0.81 -16.75
N GLN A 270 6.61 -0.35 -16.10
CA GLN A 270 5.54 -1.33 -15.94
C GLN A 270 4.37 -0.78 -15.11
N TYR A 271 4.66 0.00 -14.06
CA TYR A 271 3.66 0.67 -13.24
C TYR A 271 2.80 1.65 -14.03
N LEU A 272 3.39 2.37 -14.99
CA LEU A 272 2.66 3.29 -15.89
C LEU A 272 1.97 2.57 -17.06
N SER A 273 2.52 1.50 -17.58
CA SER A 273 1.95 0.78 -18.74
C SER A 273 0.56 0.22 -18.45
N GLY A 274 0.27 -0.15 -17.22
CA GLY A 274 -1.08 -0.50 -16.77
C GLY A 274 -2.08 0.67 -16.80
N ASN A 275 -1.60 1.91 -16.95
CA ASN A 275 -2.40 3.14 -17.02
C ASN A 275 -2.71 3.61 -18.46
N SER A 276 -2.30 2.88 -19.49
CA SER A 276 -2.42 3.30 -20.90
C SER A 276 -3.84 3.67 -21.33
N LEU A 277 -4.87 3.27 -20.59
CA LEU A 277 -6.25 3.63 -20.84
C LEU A 277 -6.63 5.07 -20.45
N LEU A 278 -5.79 5.77 -19.66
CA LEU A 278 -6.06 7.16 -19.25
C LEU A 278 -5.48 8.21 -20.21
N LYS A 279 -4.58 7.83 -21.12
CA LYS A 279 -3.95 8.77 -22.07
C LYS A 279 -4.82 9.14 -23.28
N ASN A 280 -5.93 8.43 -23.52
CA ASN A 280 -6.77 8.67 -24.70
C ASN A 280 -8.03 9.52 -24.43
N SER A 281 -8.12 10.22 -23.31
CA SER A 281 -9.28 11.04 -22.95
C SER A 281 -9.00 12.55 -22.84
N VAL A 282 -7.93 13.05 -23.43
CA VAL A 282 -7.78 14.49 -23.66
C VAL A 282 -8.19 14.79 -25.10
N PRO A 283 -9.35 15.41 -25.35
CA PRO A 283 -9.65 15.94 -26.68
C PRO A 283 -8.69 17.09 -26.94
N LEU A 284 -7.92 16.99 -28.01
CA LEU A 284 -7.27 18.16 -28.62
C LEU A 284 -8.40 19.14 -29.03
N ALA A 285 -8.51 20.26 -28.35
CA ALA A 285 -9.21 21.43 -28.80
C ALA A 285 -8.22 22.39 -29.48
#